data_f429eb801cac4553d4b033fd77c70af1
#
_entry.id   f429eb801cac4553d4b033fd77c70af1
#
_cell.length_a   1.000
_cell.length_b   1.000
_cell.length_c   1.000
_cell.angle_alpha   90.00
_cell.angle_beta   90.00
_cell.angle_gamma   90.00
#
_symmetry.space_group_name_H-M   'P 1'
#
loop_
_entity.id
_entity.type
_entity.pdbx_description
1 polymer ?
#
loop_
_entity_poly.entity_id
_entity_poly.type
_entity_poly.pdbx_seq_one_letter_code
_entity_poly.pdbx_strand_id
1 'polypeptide(L)'
;KSGERPLSRYALYAFSSENWKRPEDEVDDLMNLMRKFIKSDLPEFIENNVRLKIIGDWRGLAPDIVAMLEDALEKTAGGTTTLAVALNYGAQQEIVAAANAALVAGDLTEETLAAQLYTADLAPLDLLIRTSGEVRLSNFLLWQAAYAEMLFVDTLWPDFTPEHLRQALDDYARRERRYGGR
;
A
#
# COMPACT_ATOMS: atom_id res chain seq x y z
N LYS A 1 11.58 15.84 24.66
CA LYS A 1 12.16 14.61 24.08
C LYS A 1 11.12 14.07 23.13
N SER A 2 11.21 14.45 21.85
CA SER A 2 10.45 13.87 20.76
C SER A 2 10.98 12.44 20.58
N GLY A 3 10.25 11.46 21.11
CA GLY A 3 10.54 10.07 20.83
C GLY A 3 10.31 9.84 19.35
N GLU A 4 11.37 9.66 18.59
CA GLU A 4 11.31 9.15 17.23
C GLU A 4 10.57 7.81 17.29
N ARG A 5 9.32 7.78 16.83
CA ARG A 5 8.62 6.53 16.60
C ARG A 5 9.13 6.02 15.24
N PRO A 6 9.84 4.90 15.22
CA PRO A 6 10.27 4.35 13.94
C PRO A 6 9.03 4.07 13.09
N LEU A 7 9.09 4.41 11.82
CA LEU A 7 8.08 4.02 10.85
C LEU A 7 8.01 2.49 10.86
N SER A 8 6.87 1.93 11.23
CA SER A 8 6.70 0.49 11.35
C SER A 8 5.87 -0.13 10.22
N ARG A 9 5.23 0.71 9.42
CA ARG A 9 4.37 0.26 8.33
C ARG A 9 4.43 1.22 7.16
N TYR A 10 4.52 0.65 5.96
CA TYR A 10 4.52 1.36 4.69
C TYR A 10 3.52 0.70 3.75
N ALA A 11 2.94 1.48 2.85
CA ALA A 11 2.17 0.95 1.73
C ALA A 11 2.65 1.59 0.42
N LEU A 12 2.89 0.77 -0.60
CA LEU A 12 3.30 1.19 -1.93
C LEU A 12 2.25 0.79 -2.96
N TYR A 13 1.93 1.70 -3.88
CA TYR A 13 1.06 1.43 -5.02
C TYR A 13 1.91 1.01 -6.22
N ALA A 14 2.07 -0.28 -6.43
CA ALA A 14 2.97 -0.79 -7.46
C ALA A 14 2.24 -1.14 -8.78
N PHE A 15 1.01 -1.68 -8.71
CA PHE A 15 0.22 -2.00 -9.89
C PHE A 15 -1.28 -1.83 -9.62
N SER A 16 -1.91 -0.88 -10.32
CA SER A 16 -3.35 -0.64 -10.19
C SER A 16 -4.18 -1.55 -11.09
N SER A 17 -5.44 -1.79 -10.72
CA SER A 17 -6.40 -2.49 -11.58
C SER A 17 -6.63 -1.80 -12.94
N GLU A 18 -6.42 -0.48 -13.01
CA GLU A 18 -6.52 0.29 -14.24
C GLU A 18 -5.33 0.09 -15.18
N ASN A 19 -4.18 -0.39 -14.67
CA ASN A 19 -2.99 -0.65 -15.50
C ASN A 19 -3.22 -1.74 -16.58
N TRP A 20 -4.17 -2.64 -16.38
CA TRP A 20 -4.57 -3.61 -17.39
C TRP A 20 -5.12 -3.00 -18.69
N LYS A 21 -5.51 -1.72 -18.66
CA LYS A 21 -5.97 -0.98 -19.85
C LYS A 21 -4.84 -0.42 -20.70
N ARG A 22 -3.59 -0.56 -20.25
CA ARG A 22 -2.41 -0.14 -21.02
C ARG A 22 -2.16 -1.09 -22.19
N PRO A 23 -1.35 -0.67 -23.17
CA PRO A 23 -0.86 -1.57 -24.23
C PRO A 23 -0.25 -2.84 -23.62
N GLU A 24 -0.40 -3.96 -24.32
CA GLU A 24 0.01 -5.29 -23.83
C GLU A 24 1.51 -5.35 -23.53
N ASP A 25 2.32 -4.75 -24.39
CA ASP A 25 3.78 -4.63 -24.21
C ASP A 25 4.17 -3.87 -22.93
N GLU A 26 3.46 -2.79 -22.59
CA GLU A 26 3.68 -2.08 -21.32
C GLU A 26 3.30 -2.92 -20.11
N VAL A 27 2.20 -3.69 -20.20
CA VAL A 27 1.77 -4.59 -19.12
C VAL A 27 2.81 -5.70 -18.93
N ASP A 28 3.31 -6.28 -20.02
CA ASP A 28 4.36 -7.31 -19.99
C ASP A 28 5.65 -6.79 -19.35
N ASP A 29 6.06 -5.57 -19.68
CA ASP A 29 7.22 -4.91 -19.07
C ASP A 29 7.03 -4.71 -17.56
N LEU A 30 5.83 -4.29 -17.11
CA LEU A 30 5.52 -4.16 -15.69
C LEU A 30 5.55 -5.51 -14.98
N MET A 31 5.03 -6.58 -15.60
CA MET A 31 5.10 -7.94 -15.04
C MET A 31 6.55 -8.44 -14.94
N ASN A 32 7.37 -8.18 -15.95
CA ASN A 32 8.79 -8.53 -15.93
C ASN A 32 9.56 -7.74 -14.86
N LEU A 33 9.25 -6.47 -14.71
CA LEU A 33 9.81 -5.64 -13.65
C LEU A 33 9.44 -6.17 -12.26
N MET A 34 8.18 -6.58 -12.06
CA MET A 34 7.71 -7.19 -10.81
C MET A 34 8.48 -8.47 -10.49
N ARG A 35 8.66 -9.38 -11.47
CA ARG A 35 9.49 -10.59 -11.29
C ARG A 35 10.90 -10.27 -10.85
N LYS A 36 11.50 -9.23 -11.46
CA LYS A 36 12.85 -8.79 -11.12
C LYS A 36 12.91 -8.29 -9.68
N PHE A 37 11.99 -7.41 -9.28
CA PHE A 37 11.95 -6.84 -7.92
C PHE A 37 11.74 -7.92 -6.85
N ILE A 38 10.79 -8.84 -7.04
CA ILE A 38 10.58 -9.92 -6.07
C ILE A 38 11.88 -10.70 -5.84
N LYS A 39 12.62 -11.01 -6.92
CA LYS A 39 13.89 -11.75 -6.81
C LYS A 39 15.01 -10.94 -6.17
N SER A 40 15.14 -9.66 -6.53
CA SER A 40 16.26 -8.82 -6.09
C SER A 40 16.11 -8.36 -4.64
N ASP A 41 14.89 -8.02 -4.23
CA ASP A 41 14.66 -7.31 -2.98
C ASP A 41 14.28 -8.24 -1.81
N LEU A 42 13.83 -9.47 -2.11
CA LEU A 42 13.48 -10.46 -1.08
C LEU A 42 14.61 -10.72 -0.05
N PRO A 43 15.89 -10.90 -0.44
CA PRO A 43 16.97 -11.07 0.53
C PRO A 43 17.11 -9.87 1.48
N GLU A 44 16.99 -8.66 0.95
CA GLU A 44 17.06 -7.42 1.74
C GLU A 44 15.89 -7.31 2.71
N PHE A 45 14.68 -7.69 2.30
CA PHE A 45 13.52 -7.71 3.20
C PHE A 45 13.72 -8.66 4.38
N ILE A 46 14.26 -9.86 4.13
CA ILE A 46 14.56 -10.84 5.18
C ILE A 46 15.62 -10.29 6.14
N GLU A 47 16.74 -9.76 5.60
CA GLU A 47 17.84 -9.22 6.38
C GLU A 47 17.39 -8.05 7.28
N ASN A 48 16.54 -7.17 6.75
CA ASN A 48 16.03 -6.00 7.47
C ASN A 48 14.77 -6.27 8.31
N ASN A 49 14.38 -7.54 8.51
CA ASN A 49 13.18 -7.94 9.24
C ASN A 49 11.89 -7.26 8.73
N VAL A 50 11.77 -7.10 7.42
CA VAL A 50 10.58 -6.56 6.77
C VAL A 50 9.60 -7.69 6.49
N ARG A 51 8.38 -7.59 7.03
CA ARG A 51 7.23 -8.43 6.69
C ARG A 51 6.57 -7.89 5.43
N LEU A 52 6.60 -8.66 4.35
CA LEU A 52 5.85 -8.34 3.15
C LEU A 52 4.36 -8.65 3.37
N LYS A 53 3.49 -7.78 2.88
CA LYS A 53 2.05 -7.98 2.77
C LYS A 53 1.60 -7.54 1.38
N ILE A 54 0.83 -8.35 0.70
CA ILE A 54 0.28 -7.96 -0.61
C ILE A 54 -1.21 -7.65 -0.43
N ILE A 55 -1.64 -6.51 -0.95
CA ILE A 55 -3.04 -6.08 -0.97
C ILE A 55 -3.52 -5.95 -2.42
N GLY A 56 -4.78 -6.30 -2.67
CA GLY A 56 -5.39 -6.33 -4.00
C GLY A 56 -5.65 -7.75 -4.49
N ASP A 57 -6.16 -7.85 -5.72
CA ASP A 57 -6.46 -9.14 -6.39
C ASP A 57 -5.20 -9.70 -7.10
N TRP A 58 -4.11 -9.84 -6.33
CA TRP A 58 -2.83 -10.31 -6.84
C TRP A 58 -2.83 -11.80 -7.26
N ARG A 59 -3.78 -12.60 -6.76
CA ARG A 59 -3.95 -14.00 -7.20
C ARG A 59 -4.46 -14.12 -8.62
N GLY A 60 -5.01 -13.04 -9.20
CA GLY A 60 -5.35 -12.95 -10.62
C GLY A 60 -4.14 -12.65 -11.54
N LEU A 61 -2.93 -12.48 -11.01
CA LEU A 61 -1.70 -12.31 -11.79
C LEU A 61 -1.24 -13.64 -12.41
N ALA A 62 -0.19 -13.60 -13.26
CA ALA A 62 0.40 -14.78 -13.85
C ALA A 62 0.83 -15.80 -12.76
N PRO A 63 0.62 -17.12 -12.97
CA PRO A 63 0.85 -18.14 -11.95
C PRO A 63 2.27 -18.17 -11.39
N ASP A 64 3.27 -17.85 -12.19
CA ASP A 64 4.67 -17.77 -11.76
C ASP A 64 4.90 -16.58 -10.80
N ILE A 65 4.26 -15.43 -11.05
CA ILE A 65 4.31 -14.27 -10.15
C ILE A 65 3.60 -14.60 -8.82
N VAL A 66 2.43 -15.25 -8.89
CA VAL A 66 1.71 -15.66 -7.69
C VAL A 66 2.58 -16.57 -6.82
N ALA A 67 3.21 -17.59 -7.43
CA ALA A 67 4.11 -18.51 -6.70
C ALA A 67 5.31 -17.76 -6.06
N MET A 68 5.88 -16.80 -6.78
CA MET A 68 6.99 -15.98 -6.24
C MET A 68 6.53 -15.10 -5.07
N LEU A 69 5.33 -14.55 -5.14
CA LEU A 69 4.76 -13.73 -4.06
C LEU A 69 4.44 -14.59 -2.84
N GLU A 70 3.89 -15.79 -3.01
CA GLU A 70 3.61 -16.73 -1.91
C GLU A 70 4.90 -17.14 -1.19
N ASP A 71 5.97 -17.48 -1.91
CA ASP A 71 7.29 -17.76 -1.36
C ASP A 71 7.86 -16.56 -0.57
N ALA A 72 7.72 -15.34 -1.12
CA ALA A 72 8.18 -14.12 -0.47
C ALA A 72 7.39 -13.82 0.82
N LEU A 73 6.05 -14.00 0.80
CA LEU A 73 5.19 -13.83 1.97
C LEU A 73 5.56 -14.80 3.09
N GLU A 74 5.81 -16.08 2.76
CA GLU A 74 6.22 -17.11 3.72
C GLU A 74 7.57 -16.75 4.35
N LYS A 75 8.57 -16.44 3.53
CA LYS A 75 9.93 -16.12 3.98
C LYS A 75 10.03 -14.86 4.84
N THR A 76 9.12 -13.93 4.65
CA THR A 76 9.11 -12.64 5.38
C THR A 76 8.10 -12.58 6.52
N ALA A 77 7.35 -13.67 6.78
CA ALA A 77 6.25 -13.70 7.77
C ALA A 77 6.65 -13.26 9.20
N GLY A 78 7.90 -13.51 9.59
CA GLY A 78 8.43 -13.16 10.93
C GLY A 78 8.90 -11.71 11.08
N GLY A 79 8.84 -10.89 10.03
CA GLY A 79 9.34 -9.51 10.07
C GLY A 79 8.53 -8.61 11.00
N THR A 80 9.19 -7.60 11.55
CA THR A 80 8.61 -6.65 12.52
C THR A 80 8.15 -5.33 11.89
N THR A 81 8.73 -4.94 10.77
CA THR A 81 8.31 -3.79 9.96
C THR A 81 7.48 -4.29 8.78
N THR A 82 6.30 -3.73 8.57
CA THR A 82 5.42 -4.19 7.49
C THR A 82 5.53 -3.31 6.25
N LEU A 83 5.81 -3.92 5.09
CA LEU A 83 5.68 -3.32 3.77
C LEU A 83 4.45 -3.92 3.07
N ALA A 84 3.39 -3.16 2.93
CA ALA A 84 2.23 -3.51 2.14
C ALA A 84 2.44 -3.06 0.68
N VAL A 85 2.34 -3.97 -0.27
CA VAL A 85 2.46 -3.66 -1.71
C VAL A 85 1.11 -3.91 -2.37
N ALA A 86 0.56 -2.86 -2.98
CA ALA A 86 -0.71 -2.92 -3.70
C ALA A 86 -0.46 -3.41 -5.13
N LEU A 87 -0.96 -4.62 -5.42
CA LEU A 87 -0.83 -5.30 -6.71
C LEU A 87 -2.21 -5.68 -7.23
N ASN A 88 -2.49 -5.33 -8.48
CA ASN A 88 -3.83 -5.47 -9.07
C ASN A 88 -4.91 -4.90 -8.14
N TYR A 89 -4.62 -3.70 -7.62
CA TYR A 89 -5.40 -3.06 -6.57
C TYR A 89 -6.22 -1.89 -7.10
N GLY A 90 -7.43 -1.76 -6.57
CA GLY A 90 -8.26 -0.57 -6.69
C GLY A 90 -9.16 -0.47 -5.45
N ALA A 91 -9.18 0.70 -4.82
CA ALA A 91 -9.93 0.87 -3.57
C ALA A 91 -11.46 0.73 -3.74
N GLN A 92 -12.00 1.14 -4.89
CA GLN A 92 -13.43 0.93 -5.16
C GLN A 92 -13.78 -0.56 -5.23
N GLN A 93 -12.93 -1.36 -5.86
CA GLN A 93 -13.09 -2.82 -5.94
C GLN A 93 -12.93 -3.47 -4.56
N GLU A 94 -11.94 -3.03 -3.76
CA GLU A 94 -11.76 -3.49 -2.39
C GLU A 94 -13.01 -3.21 -1.55
N ILE A 95 -13.53 -1.97 -1.58
CA ILE A 95 -14.72 -1.58 -0.80
C ILE A 95 -15.93 -2.43 -1.17
N VAL A 96 -16.18 -2.65 -2.47
CA VAL A 96 -17.29 -3.49 -2.93
C VAL A 96 -17.13 -4.94 -2.48
N ALA A 97 -15.92 -5.50 -2.60
CA ALA A 97 -15.62 -6.86 -2.13
C ALA A 97 -15.78 -6.99 -0.62
N ALA A 98 -15.29 -6.03 0.15
CA ALA A 98 -15.41 -5.98 1.61
C ALA A 98 -16.87 -5.86 2.05
N ALA A 99 -17.66 -5.01 1.39
CA ALA A 99 -19.10 -4.86 1.68
C ALA A 99 -19.86 -6.17 1.43
N ASN A 100 -19.60 -6.84 0.31
CA ASN A 100 -20.22 -8.13 0.02
C ASN A 100 -19.82 -9.21 1.05
N ALA A 101 -18.56 -9.25 1.46
CA ALA A 101 -18.10 -10.18 2.49
C ALA A 101 -18.73 -9.89 3.86
N ALA A 102 -18.87 -8.62 4.24
CA ALA A 102 -19.53 -8.21 5.47
C ALA A 102 -21.02 -8.64 5.48
N LEU A 103 -21.75 -8.45 4.38
CA LEU A 103 -23.14 -8.88 4.24
C LEU A 103 -23.29 -10.40 4.36
N VAL A 104 -22.36 -11.18 3.81
CA VAL A 104 -22.35 -12.65 3.95
C VAL A 104 -22.08 -13.07 5.41
N ALA A 105 -21.27 -12.30 6.13
CA ALA A 105 -20.96 -12.58 7.54
C ALA A 105 -22.04 -12.09 8.51
N GLY A 106 -22.96 -11.22 8.09
CA GLY A 106 -24.03 -10.65 8.90
C GLY A 106 -24.46 -9.28 8.40
N ASP A 107 -24.25 -8.26 9.20
CA ASP A 107 -24.67 -6.89 8.91
C ASP A 107 -23.57 -6.06 8.26
N LEU A 108 -23.93 -5.11 7.39
CA LEU A 108 -23.03 -4.12 6.84
C LEU A 108 -23.00 -2.87 7.72
N THR A 109 -21.95 -2.71 8.48
CA THR A 109 -21.61 -1.50 9.25
C THR A 109 -20.21 -1.02 8.88
N GLU A 110 -19.79 0.15 9.37
CA GLU A 110 -18.42 0.64 9.16
C GLU A 110 -17.38 -0.35 9.73
N GLU A 111 -17.67 -0.94 10.90
CA GLU A 111 -16.78 -1.88 11.58
C GLU A 111 -16.69 -3.21 10.83
N THR A 112 -17.84 -3.76 10.40
CA THR A 112 -17.85 -5.05 9.68
C THR A 112 -17.25 -4.92 8.29
N LEU A 113 -17.43 -3.78 7.60
CA LEU A 113 -16.77 -3.48 6.35
C LEU A 113 -15.25 -3.34 6.56
N ALA A 114 -14.82 -2.54 7.54
CA ALA A 114 -13.41 -2.32 7.84
C ALA A 114 -12.67 -3.63 8.16
N ALA A 115 -13.34 -4.58 8.83
CA ALA A 115 -12.80 -5.89 9.15
C ALA A 115 -12.57 -6.78 7.91
N GLN A 116 -13.18 -6.48 6.77
CA GLN A 116 -13.02 -7.22 5.50
C GLN A 116 -12.05 -6.56 4.53
N LEU A 117 -11.53 -5.37 4.83
CA LEU A 117 -10.52 -4.73 3.98
C LEU A 117 -9.20 -5.49 4.00
N TYR A 118 -8.46 -5.42 2.91
CA TYR A 118 -7.11 -6.01 2.82
C TYR A 118 -6.15 -5.49 3.90
N THR A 119 -6.45 -4.33 4.47
CA THR A 119 -5.66 -3.65 5.50
C THR A 119 -6.22 -3.79 6.91
N ALA A 120 -7.19 -4.67 7.14
CA ALA A 120 -7.89 -4.81 8.43
C ALA A 120 -6.96 -5.09 9.63
N ASP A 121 -5.83 -5.76 9.40
CA ASP A 121 -4.80 -6.07 10.41
C ASP A 121 -3.71 -4.97 10.52
N LEU A 122 -3.80 -3.90 9.74
CA LEU A 122 -2.86 -2.78 9.79
C LEU A 122 -3.42 -1.63 10.63
N ALA A 123 -2.51 -0.82 11.18
CA ALA A 123 -2.92 0.43 11.81
C ALA A 123 -3.55 1.40 10.78
N PRO A 124 -4.39 2.35 11.24
CA PRO A 124 -4.91 3.41 10.39
C PRO A 124 -3.80 4.13 9.62
N LEU A 125 -4.13 4.59 8.41
CA LEU A 125 -3.22 5.37 7.59
C LEU A 125 -3.06 6.78 8.18
N ASP A 126 -1.82 7.15 8.50
CA ASP A 126 -1.50 8.46 9.06
C ASP A 126 -1.17 9.50 7.99
N LEU A 127 -0.37 9.12 7.00
CA LEU A 127 0.13 10.00 5.95
C LEU A 127 0.09 9.30 4.59
N LEU A 128 -0.49 9.98 3.60
CA LEU A 128 -0.42 9.59 2.20
C LEU A 128 0.46 10.58 1.44
N ILE A 129 1.49 10.09 0.79
CA ILE A 129 2.39 10.90 -0.06
C ILE A 129 2.10 10.57 -1.52
N ARG A 130 1.82 11.59 -2.31
CA ARG A 130 1.70 11.47 -3.76
C ARG A 130 2.80 12.28 -4.44
N THR A 131 3.62 11.60 -5.23
CA THR A 131 4.70 12.15 -6.03
C THR A 131 4.21 12.64 -7.40
N SER A 132 5.10 13.24 -8.20
CA SER A 132 4.92 13.63 -9.60
C SER A 132 3.99 14.83 -9.83
N GLY A 133 3.80 15.71 -8.83
CA GLY A 133 2.95 16.91 -8.97
C GLY A 133 1.45 16.61 -9.15
N GLU A 134 1.04 15.36 -8.96
CA GLU A 134 -0.34 14.92 -9.18
C GLU A 134 -1.17 15.06 -7.89
N VAL A 135 -2.32 15.74 -7.98
CA VAL A 135 -3.21 16.03 -6.84
C VAL A 135 -4.49 15.20 -6.95
N ARG A 136 -4.33 13.88 -6.86
CA ARG A 136 -5.44 12.90 -6.88
C ARG A 136 -5.02 11.58 -6.22
N LEU A 137 -5.97 10.80 -5.73
CA LEU A 137 -5.69 9.49 -5.09
C LEU A 137 -5.61 8.34 -6.09
N SER A 138 -6.17 8.49 -7.27
CA SER A 138 -6.17 7.48 -8.34
C SER A 138 -6.60 6.09 -7.84
N ASN A 139 -7.72 6.03 -7.13
CA ASN A 139 -8.28 4.79 -6.60
C ASN A 139 -7.36 4.04 -5.60
N PHE A 140 -6.47 4.77 -4.89
CA PHE A 140 -5.57 4.19 -3.88
C PHE A 140 -6.06 4.48 -2.47
N LEU A 141 -6.28 3.41 -1.69
CA LEU A 141 -6.59 3.43 -0.25
C LEU A 141 -7.69 4.45 0.16
N LEU A 142 -8.80 4.54 -0.62
CA LEU A 142 -9.82 5.57 -0.41
C LEU A 142 -10.45 5.49 0.98
N TRP A 143 -10.80 4.30 1.46
CA TRP A 143 -11.36 4.10 2.79
C TRP A 143 -10.36 4.48 3.87
N GLN A 144 -9.14 3.98 3.74
CA GLN A 144 -8.07 4.18 4.70
C GLN A 144 -7.59 5.64 4.77
N ALA A 145 -7.72 6.37 3.65
CA ALA A 145 -7.30 7.77 3.55
C ALA A 145 -8.33 8.77 4.10
N ALA A 146 -9.49 8.33 4.57
CA ALA A 146 -10.58 9.20 5.02
C ALA A 146 -10.14 10.25 6.07
N TYR A 147 -9.19 9.91 6.92
CA TYR A 147 -8.64 10.80 7.97
C TYR A 147 -7.12 10.93 7.89
N ALA A 148 -6.49 10.44 6.81
CA ALA A 148 -5.05 10.57 6.61
C ALA A 148 -4.67 12.01 6.24
N GLU A 149 -3.52 12.46 6.71
CA GLU A 149 -2.89 13.65 6.16
C GLU A 149 -2.40 13.36 4.74
N MET A 150 -2.54 14.33 3.83
CA MET A 150 -2.08 14.19 2.46
C MET A 150 -0.95 15.15 2.16
N LEU A 151 0.08 14.65 1.50
CA LEU A 151 1.19 15.44 0.99
C LEU A 151 1.39 15.15 -0.50
N PHE A 152 1.29 16.21 -1.30
CA PHE A 152 1.54 16.16 -2.74
C PHE A 152 2.88 16.83 -3.02
N VAL A 153 3.77 16.14 -3.72
CA VAL A 153 5.11 16.62 -4.03
C VAL A 153 5.40 16.54 -5.53
N ASP A 154 6.11 17.53 -6.05
CA ASP A 154 6.42 17.60 -7.48
C ASP A 154 7.49 16.60 -7.92
N THR A 155 8.30 16.11 -6.96
CA THR A 155 9.37 15.15 -7.21
C THR A 155 8.81 13.89 -7.88
N LEU A 156 9.41 13.45 -8.97
CA LEU A 156 9.06 12.19 -9.62
C LEU A 156 9.45 10.99 -8.73
N TRP A 157 8.72 9.88 -8.84
CA TRP A 157 8.99 8.70 -8.01
C TRP A 157 10.45 8.19 -8.10
N PRO A 158 11.10 8.11 -9.28
CA PRO A 158 12.50 7.68 -9.36
C PRO A 158 13.49 8.60 -8.64
N ASP A 159 13.12 9.88 -8.45
CA ASP A 159 13.95 10.90 -7.79
C ASP A 159 13.58 11.10 -6.32
N PHE A 160 12.57 10.36 -5.81
CA PHE A 160 12.12 10.45 -4.42
C PHE A 160 13.10 9.72 -3.50
N THR A 161 13.96 10.49 -2.85
CA THR A 161 15.05 9.99 -2.00
C THR A 161 14.62 9.84 -0.54
N PRO A 162 15.43 9.17 0.32
CA PRO A 162 15.21 9.14 1.77
C PRO A 162 15.12 10.53 2.41
N GLU A 163 15.82 11.53 1.84
CA GLU A 163 15.75 12.91 2.28
C GLU A 163 14.35 13.51 2.05
N HIS A 164 13.74 13.27 0.89
CA HIS A 164 12.38 13.70 0.61
C HIS A 164 11.37 13.05 1.58
N LEU A 165 11.56 11.76 1.89
CA LEU A 165 10.72 11.08 2.88
C LEU A 165 10.88 11.70 4.26
N ARG A 166 12.11 12.02 4.70
CA ARG A 166 12.35 12.67 5.99
C ARG A 166 11.67 14.03 6.06
N GLN A 167 11.78 14.84 5.01
CA GLN A 167 11.09 16.14 4.93
C GLN A 167 9.58 15.99 5.00
N ALA A 168 9.00 15.01 4.31
CA ALA A 168 7.58 14.69 4.36
C ALA A 168 7.12 14.32 5.78
N LEU A 169 7.93 13.56 6.52
CA LEU A 169 7.65 13.17 7.91
C LEU A 169 7.80 14.35 8.88
N ASP A 170 8.77 15.23 8.66
CA ASP A 170 8.94 16.45 9.43
C ASP A 170 7.76 17.41 9.21
N ASP A 171 7.25 17.51 7.97
CA ASP A 171 6.05 18.28 7.67
C ASP A 171 4.82 17.69 8.35
N TYR A 172 4.65 16.38 8.28
CA TYR A 172 3.58 15.67 8.97
C TYR A 172 3.64 15.91 10.49
N ALA A 173 4.81 15.81 11.10
CA ALA A 173 5.00 15.99 12.54
C ALA A 173 4.65 17.42 13.05
N ARG A 174 4.68 18.43 12.15
CA ARG A 174 4.31 19.81 12.47
C ARG A 174 2.82 20.10 12.35
N ARG A 175 2.03 19.18 11.74
CA ARG A 175 0.58 19.37 11.56
C ARG A 175 -0.20 19.08 12.83
N GLU A 176 -1.18 19.91 13.13
CA GLU A 176 -2.16 19.67 14.18
C GLU A 176 -3.30 18.80 13.64
N ARG A 177 -3.45 17.59 14.15
CA ARG A 177 -4.54 16.68 13.78
C ARG A 177 -5.75 16.94 14.68
N ARG A 178 -6.83 17.49 14.11
CA ARG A 178 -8.03 17.91 14.89
C ARG A 178 -9.17 16.90 14.85
N TYR A 179 -9.14 15.87 14.02
CA TYR A 179 -10.16 14.80 13.88
C TYR A 179 -11.63 15.31 14.03
N GLY A 180 -11.93 16.49 13.48
CA GLY A 180 -13.27 17.08 13.59
C GLY A 180 -13.60 17.67 14.98
N GLY A 181 -12.71 17.62 15.96
CA GLY A 181 -12.83 18.27 17.26
C GLY A 181 -12.28 19.72 17.25
N ARG A 182 -12.84 20.58 18.13
CA ARG A 182 -12.35 21.97 18.34
C ARG A 182 -11.07 21.94 19.17
#